data_d06cc537d175127960dfc09e786ce4b9
#
_entry.id   d06cc537d175127960dfc09e786ce4b9
#
_cell.length_a   1.000
_cell.length_b   1.000
_cell.length_c   1.000
_cell.angle_alpha   90.00
_cell.angle_beta   90.00
_cell.angle_gamma   90.00
#
_symmetry.space_group_name_H-M   'P 1'
#
loop_
_entity.id
_entity.type
_entity.pdbx_description
1 polymer ?
#
loop_
_entity_poly.entity_id
_entity_poly.type
_entity_poly.pdbx_seq_one_letter_code
_entity_poly.pdbx_strand_id
1 'polypeptide(L)'
;EFREEFMKLSPEEIAFPRSCNGVEKFSDNATSRQRTVTKLEERDSKKRKTKTLIGTLDGANMTYGLFAPGAPIHVKGAILYNHLIEKNKLGNKYPYIQEGDKIKFINMKEPNIYQASAFSFPAEFPKELDIMGLIDYDEQFHKSFVQPLTFITEKMNWLIDTSYGTQGTLEDFF
;
A
#
# COMPACT_ATOMS: atom_id res chain seq x y z
N GLU A 1 -18.40 -14.14 12.68
CA GLU A 1 -19.32 -14.24 11.55
C GLU A 1 -19.07 -13.13 10.53
N PHE A 2 -19.34 -11.85 10.81
CA PHE A 2 -19.14 -10.75 9.86
C PHE A 2 -17.67 -10.60 9.38
N ARG A 3 -16.69 -10.71 10.29
CA ARG A 3 -15.27 -10.69 9.92
C ARG A 3 -14.88 -11.86 9.02
N GLU A 4 -15.41 -13.05 9.26
CA GLU A 4 -15.15 -14.24 8.45
C GLU A 4 -15.71 -14.08 7.02
N GLU A 5 -16.86 -13.42 6.88
CA GLU A 5 -17.41 -13.08 5.58
C GLU A 5 -16.54 -12.06 4.86
N PHE A 6 -16.08 -11.03 5.57
CA PHE A 6 -15.16 -10.03 5.00
C PHE A 6 -13.87 -10.65 4.46
N MET A 7 -13.31 -11.64 5.17
CA MET A 7 -12.10 -12.35 4.74
C MET A 7 -12.26 -13.15 3.43
N LYS A 8 -13.48 -13.38 2.99
CA LYS A 8 -13.79 -14.09 1.73
C LYS A 8 -13.99 -13.16 0.55
N LEU A 9 -14.11 -11.87 0.79
CA LEU A 9 -14.32 -10.88 -0.26
C LEU A 9 -13.08 -10.73 -1.14
N SER A 10 -13.31 -10.37 -2.40
CA SER A 10 -12.22 -10.09 -3.32
C SER A 10 -11.49 -8.77 -2.99
N PRO A 11 -10.25 -8.61 -3.43
CA PRO A 11 -9.53 -7.35 -3.25
C PRO A 11 -10.27 -6.14 -3.81
N GLU A 12 -10.99 -6.31 -4.91
CA GLU A 12 -11.77 -5.25 -5.54
C GLU A 12 -12.93 -4.76 -4.69
N GLU A 13 -13.52 -5.65 -3.88
CA GLU A 13 -14.66 -5.34 -3.01
C GLU A 13 -14.24 -4.62 -1.73
N ILE A 14 -13.06 -4.96 -1.20
CA ILE A 14 -12.55 -4.40 0.07
C ILE A 14 -11.67 -3.17 -0.10
N ALA A 15 -11.18 -2.90 -1.32
CA ALA A 15 -10.23 -1.83 -1.58
C ALA A 15 -10.84 -0.43 -1.44
N PHE A 16 -10.06 0.51 -0.91
CA PHE A 16 -10.46 1.90 -0.76
C PHE A 16 -10.29 2.67 -2.07
N PRO A 17 -11.33 3.38 -2.54
CA PRO A 17 -11.21 4.26 -3.70
C PRO A 17 -10.42 5.52 -3.36
N ARG A 18 -9.54 5.96 -4.28
CA ARG A 18 -8.75 7.18 -4.14
C ARG A 18 -8.40 7.76 -5.50
N SER A 19 -8.19 9.09 -5.57
CA SER A 19 -7.53 9.70 -6.72
C SER A 19 -6.01 9.63 -6.52
N CYS A 20 -5.27 9.24 -7.54
CA CYS A 20 -3.84 9.07 -7.51
C CYS A 20 -3.14 10.31 -8.06
N ASN A 21 -2.77 11.23 -7.18
CA ASN A 21 -1.99 12.41 -7.55
C ASN A 21 -0.56 12.27 -7.03
N GLY A 22 0.41 12.48 -7.89
CA GLY A 22 1.82 12.45 -7.54
C GLY A 22 2.56 11.20 -8.02
N VAL A 23 2.00 10.40 -8.93
CA VAL A 23 2.70 9.25 -9.52
C VAL A 23 4.01 9.71 -10.17
N GLU A 24 3.95 10.75 -11.01
CA GLU A 24 5.13 11.31 -11.67
C GLU A 24 6.12 11.95 -10.68
N LYS A 25 5.59 12.64 -9.67
CA LYS A 25 6.39 13.34 -8.66
C LYS A 25 7.19 12.38 -7.78
N PHE A 26 6.59 11.25 -7.42
CA PHE A 26 7.13 10.31 -6.46
C PHE A 26 7.68 9.04 -7.09
N SER A 27 7.54 8.86 -8.42
CA SER A 27 8.09 7.73 -9.14
C SER A 27 9.61 7.87 -9.23
N ASP A 28 10.30 6.81 -8.85
CA ASP A 28 11.75 6.68 -9.00
C ASP A 28 12.03 5.61 -10.07
N ASN A 29 11.53 5.84 -11.29
CA ASN A 29 11.91 5.03 -12.45
C ASN A 29 13.38 5.36 -12.86
N ALA A 30 13.98 4.57 -13.75
CA ALA A 30 15.39 4.74 -14.12
C ALA A 30 15.74 6.18 -14.55
N THR A 31 14.81 6.88 -15.20
CA THR A 31 15.00 8.25 -15.66
C THR A 31 14.81 9.28 -14.56
N SER A 32 13.83 9.08 -13.67
CA SER A 32 13.62 9.94 -12.50
C SER A 32 14.65 9.65 -11.42
N ARG A 33 15.17 8.43 -11.34
CA ARG A 33 16.28 8.05 -10.49
C ARG A 33 17.54 8.83 -10.82
N GLN A 34 17.91 8.93 -12.11
CA GLN A 34 19.00 9.77 -12.52
C GLN A 34 18.78 11.25 -12.15
N ARG A 35 17.57 11.76 -12.34
CA ARG A 35 17.21 13.13 -11.95
C ARG A 35 17.25 13.34 -10.43
N THR A 36 16.80 12.38 -9.65
CA THR A 36 16.83 12.46 -8.18
C THR A 36 18.24 12.36 -7.66
N VAL A 37 19.06 11.47 -8.22
CA VAL A 37 20.50 11.35 -7.92
C VAL A 37 21.21 12.65 -8.23
N THR A 38 21.04 13.20 -9.43
CA THR A 38 21.67 14.46 -9.82
C THR A 38 21.26 15.62 -8.92
N LYS A 39 19.97 15.70 -8.55
CA LYS A 39 19.48 16.72 -7.59
C LYS A 39 20.03 16.54 -6.17
N LEU A 40 20.20 15.31 -5.72
CA LEU A 40 20.79 15.02 -4.42
C LEU A 40 22.29 15.34 -4.41
N GLU A 41 23.00 14.97 -5.46
CA GLU A 41 24.41 15.30 -5.62
C GLU A 41 24.64 16.83 -5.70
N GLU A 42 23.80 17.56 -6.43
CA GLU A 42 23.85 19.01 -6.45
C GLU A 42 23.55 19.66 -5.09
N ARG A 43 22.62 19.10 -4.32
CA ARG A 43 22.32 19.57 -2.96
C ARG A 43 23.43 19.25 -1.99
N ASP A 44 24.04 18.06 -2.10
CA ASP A 44 25.09 17.60 -1.21
C ASP A 44 26.41 18.32 -1.49
N SER A 45 26.74 18.63 -2.73
CA SER A 45 27.89 19.46 -3.09
C SER A 45 27.79 20.86 -2.48
N LYS A 46 26.60 21.42 -2.35
CA LYS A 46 26.34 22.71 -1.70
C LYS A 46 26.32 22.66 -0.17
N LYS A 47 26.03 21.52 0.45
CA LYS A 47 25.80 21.38 1.90
C LYS A 47 26.79 20.50 2.64
N ARG A 48 27.79 19.92 1.98
CA ARG A 48 28.81 19.02 2.59
C ARG A 48 28.23 17.92 3.49
N LYS A 49 27.08 17.38 3.17
CA LYS A 49 26.51 16.22 3.87
C LYS A 49 26.21 15.15 2.86
N THR A 50 27.19 14.31 2.63
CA THR A 50 27.04 13.07 1.89
C THR A 50 26.10 12.14 2.65
N LYS A 51 24.94 11.89 2.11
CA LYS A 51 24.18 10.71 2.47
C LYS A 51 23.77 10.00 1.20
N THR A 52 24.65 9.14 0.80
CA THR A 52 24.41 8.13 -0.22
C THR A 52 23.32 7.21 0.26
N LEU A 53 22.20 7.28 -0.38
CA LEU A 53 21.20 6.23 -0.27
C LEU A 53 20.66 5.93 -1.64
N ILE A 54 21.52 5.36 -2.43
CA ILE A 54 21.11 4.67 -3.62
C ILE A 54 21.40 3.22 -3.33
N GLY A 55 20.37 2.49 -2.95
CA GLY A 55 20.46 1.06 -2.90
C GLY A 55 20.77 0.56 -4.29
N THR A 56 21.94 -0.01 -4.47
CA THR A 56 22.23 -0.87 -5.61
C THR A 56 21.17 -1.96 -5.65
N LEU A 57 20.52 -2.08 -6.79
CA LEU A 57 19.48 -3.07 -7.06
C LEU A 57 20.09 -4.46 -7.15
N ASP A 58 20.38 -5.06 -6.03
CA ASP A 58 20.54 -6.51 -5.96
C ASP A 58 19.14 -7.13 -5.90
N GLY A 59 18.92 -8.19 -6.65
CA GLY A 59 17.62 -8.75 -6.99
C GLY A 59 16.63 -9.04 -5.87
N ALA A 60 17.02 -8.90 -4.60
CA ALA A 60 16.16 -9.05 -3.43
C ALA A 60 15.52 -7.73 -2.96
N ASN A 61 16.04 -6.56 -3.36
CA ASN A 61 15.58 -5.24 -2.92
C ASN A 61 15.06 -4.39 -4.09
N MET A 62 14.27 -4.99 -4.96
CA MET A 62 13.83 -4.38 -6.22
C MET A 62 12.94 -3.14 -6.07
N THR A 63 12.43 -2.88 -4.88
CA THR A 63 11.59 -1.70 -4.60
C THR A 63 12.35 -0.58 -3.90
N TYR A 64 13.58 -0.83 -3.49
CA TYR A 64 14.43 0.22 -2.94
C TYR A 64 14.71 1.26 -4.02
N GLY A 65 14.20 2.45 -3.82
CA GLY A 65 14.32 3.53 -4.79
C GLY A 65 13.20 3.60 -5.83
N LEU A 66 12.15 2.78 -5.75
CA LEU A 66 10.95 2.97 -6.58
C LEU A 66 10.17 4.21 -6.15
N PHE A 67 10.25 4.56 -4.88
CA PHE A 67 9.46 5.64 -4.31
C PHE A 67 10.36 6.77 -3.80
N ALA A 68 10.00 8.00 -4.11
CA ALA A 68 10.61 9.15 -3.46
C ALA A 68 10.16 9.24 -1.97
N PRO A 69 11.01 9.78 -1.08
CA PRO A 69 10.63 9.99 0.32
C PRO A 69 9.36 10.85 0.45
N GLY A 70 8.48 10.48 1.38
CA GLY A 70 7.24 11.21 1.65
C GLY A 70 6.08 10.92 0.69
N ALA A 71 6.22 9.94 -0.21
CA ALA A 71 5.13 9.52 -1.06
C ALA A 71 3.96 8.95 -0.23
N PRO A 72 2.71 9.37 -0.49
CA PRO A 72 1.53 8.77 0.13
C PRO A 72 1.42 7.27 -0.14
N ILE A 73 0.84 6.51 0.79
CA ILE A 73 0.78 5.04 0.69
C ILE A 73 0.12 4.54 -0.59
N HIS A 74 -1.00 5.15 -1.01
CA HIS A 74 -1.70 4.78 -2.23
C HIS A 74 -0.90 5.14 -3.51
N VAL A 75 -0.08 6.19 -3.46
CA VAL A 75 0.83 6.54 -4.57
C VAL A 75 1.99 5.56 -4.64
N LYS A 76 2.55 5.15 -3.51
CA LYS A 76 3.54 4.06 -3.46
C LYS A 76 2.97 2.79 -4.06
N GLY A 77 1.74 2.43 -3.69
CA GLY A 77 1.03 1.29 -4.25
C GLY A 77 0.84 1.37 -5.77
N ALA A 78 0.54 2.57 -6.29
CA ALA A 78 0.38 2.79 -7.73
C ALA A 78 1.70 2.67 -8.51
N ILE A 79 2.77 3.20 -7.95
CA ILE A 79 4.12 3.08 -8.54
C ILE A 79 4.57 1.61 -8.54
N LEU A 80 4.32 0.90 -7.43
CA LEU A 80 4.61 -0.53 -7.33
C LEU A 80 3.81 -1.33 -8.38
N TYR A 81 2.52 -1.03 -8.53
CA TYR A 81 1.68 -1.64 -9.55
C TYR A 81 2.27 -1.45 -10.95
N ASN A 82 2.55 -0.20 -11.34
CA ASN A 82 3.12 0.10 -12.66
C ASN A 82 4.43 -0.65 -12.90
N HIS A 83 5.31 -0.68 -11.88
CA HIS A 83 6.57 -1.42 -11.96
C HIS A 83 6.35 -2.93 -12.17
N LEU A 84 5.41 -3.53 -11.44
CA LEU A 84 5.13 -4.96 -11.56
C LEU A 84 4.46 -5.31 -12.89
N ILE A 85 3.55 -4.48 -13.38
CA ILE A 85 2.94 -4.64 -14.71
C ILE A 85 4.00 -4.60 -15.82
N GLU A 86 4.91 -3.65 -15.75
CA GLU A 86 6.02 -3.54 -16.71
C GLU A 86 6.96 -4.74 -16.64
N LYS A 87 7.42 -5.08 -15.44
CA LYS A 87 8.33 -6.21 -15.18
C LYS A 87 7.79 -7.54 -15.69
N ASN A 88 6.50 -7.79 -15.50
CA ASN A 88 5.83 -9.02 -15.92
C ASN A 88 5.25 -8.93 -17.33
N LYS A 89 5.50 -7.83 -18.07
CA LYS A 89 5.01 -7.59 -19.44
C LYS A 89 3.47 -7.70 -19.58
N LEU A 90 2.77 -7.26 -18.56
CA LEU A 90 1.31 -7.32 -18.48
C LEU A 90 0.61 -6.04 -18.98
N GLY A 91 1.34 -5.09 -19.54
CA GLY A 91 0.81 -3.81 -20.01
C GLY A 91 -0.24 -3.91 -21.12
N ASN A 92 -0.30 -5.04 -21.84
CA ASN A 92 -1.36 -5.30 -22.82
C ASN A 92 -2.70 -5.67 -22.17
N LYS A 93 -2.69 -6.20 -20.94
CA LYS A 93 -3.88 -6.64 -20.21
C LYS A 93 -4.35 -5.62 -19.18
N TYR A 94 -3.40 -5.00 -18.51
CA TYR A 94 -3.67 -4.05 -17.42
C TYR A 94 -3.14 -2.68 -17.77
N PRO A 95 -3.97 -1.61 -17.72
CA PRO A 95 -3.52 -0.26 -18.00
C PRO A 95 -2.59 0.26 -16.89
N TYR A 96 -1.61 1.07 -17.26
CA TYR A 96 -0.79 1.78 -16.28
C TYR A 96 -1.61 2.87 -15.59
N ILE A 97 -1.34 3.05 -14.30
CA ILE A 97 -1.91 4.15 -13.52
C ILE A 97 -1.16 5.45 -13.87
N GLN A 98 -1.91 6.47 -14.22
CA GLN A 98 -1.41 7.81 -14.57
C GLN A 98 -1.76 8.84 -13.50
N GLU A 99 -1.22 10.04 -13.67
CA GLU A 99 -1.50 11.17 -12.79
C GLU A 99 -2.99 11.54 -12.84
N GLY A 100 -3.63 11.62 -11.69
CA GLY A 100 -5.04 11.97 -11.55
C GLY A 100 -6.02 10.81 -11.68
N ASP A 101 -5.56 9.61 -12.01
CA ASP A 101 -6.44 8.46 -12.16
C ASP A 101 -7.17 8.10 -10.87
N LYS A 102 -8.39 7.58 -11.03
CA LYS A 102 -9.13 6.96 -9.93
C LYS A 102 -8.65 5.53 -9.76
N ILE A 103 -8.17 5.23 -8.60
CA ILE A 103 -7.63 3.92 -8.25
C ILE A 103 -8.34 3.35 -7.03
N LYS A 104 -8.15 2.07 -6.80
CA LYS A 104 -8.44 1.38 -5.55
C LYS A 104 -7.13 0.97 -4.89
N PHE A 105 -7.04 1.02 -3.57
CA PHE A 105 -5.87 0.52 -2.86
C PHE A 105 -6.25 -0.35 -1.67
N ILE A 106 -5.41 -1.31 -1.37
CA ILE A 106 -5.52 -2.25 -0.26
C ILE A 106 -4.26 -2.21 0.59
N ASN A 107 -4.39 -2.48 1.88
CA ASN A 107 -3.25 -2.58 2.78
C ASN A 107 -2.52 -3.91 2.56
N MET A 108 -1.20 -3.85 2.69
CA MET A 108 -0.33 -5.02 2.59
C MET A 108 0.31 -5.32 3.94
N LYS A 109 0.51 -6.59 4.23
CA LYS A 109 1.26 -7.06 5.39
C LYS A 109 2.67 -6.54 5.36
N GLU A 110 3.17 -6.09 6.50
CA GLU A 110 4.55 -5.66 6.68
C GLU A 110 5.24 -6.51 7.75
N PRO A 111 6.53 -6.81 7.60
CA PRO A 111 7.40 -6.48 6.46
C PRO A 111 7.10 -7.35 5.23
N ASN A 112 7.27 -6.80 4.04
CA ASN A 112 7.15 -7.55 2.80
C ASN A 112 8.30 -7.23 1.84
N ILE A 113 8.46 -8.08 0.80
CA ILE A 113 9.55 -7.98 -0.18
C ILE A 113 9.53 -6.67 -0.97
N TYR A 114 8.40 -6.00 -1.05
CA TYR A 114 8.22 -4.76 -1.80
C TYR A 114 8.43 -3.50 -0.95
N GLN A 115 8.54 -3.65 0.37
CA GLN A 115 8.66 -2.54 1.33
C GLN A 115 7.56 -1.48 1.14
N ALA A 116 6.37 -1.94 0.79
CA ALA A 116 5.21 -1.12 0.55
C ALA A 116 4.06 -1.55 1.46
N SER A 117 3.45 -0.61 2.16
CA SER A 117 2.32 -0.85 3.06
C SER A 117 0.96 -0.90 2.36
N ALA A 118 0.94 -0.62 1.05
CA ALA A 118 -0.27 -0.70 0.25
C ALA A 118 0.04 -1.09 -1.20
N PHE A 119 -0.94 -1.69 -1.86
CA PHE A 119 -0.95 -1.97 -3.27
C PHE A 119 -2.16 -1.29 -3.91
N SER A 120 -1.96 -0.61 -5.04
CA SER A 120 -3.02 0.09 -5.76
C SER A 120 -3.22 -0.53 -7.13
N PHE A 121 -4.44 -0.45 -7.64
CA PHE A 121 -4.80 -0.93 -8.97
C PHE A 121 -5.96 -0.10 -9.53
N PRO A 122 -6.11 0.02 -10.86
CA PRO A 122 -7.13 0.91 -11.44
C PRO A 122 -8.55 0.36 -11.27
N ALA A 123 -8.87 -0.78 -11.83
CA ALA A 123 -10.22 -1.38 -11.78
C ALA A 123 -10.18 -2.83 -11.31
N GLU A 124 -9.37 -3.65 -11.95
CA GLU A 124 -9.24 -5.07 -11.67
C GLU A 124 -7.93 -5.36 -10.95
N PHE A 125 -7.98 -6.26 -9.99
CA PHE A 125 -6.80 -6.72 -9.27
C PHE A 125 -6.00 -7.71 -10.15
N PRO A 126 -4.71 -7.46 -10.38
CA PRO A 126 -3.88 -8.30 -11.24
C PRO A 126 -3.49 -9.61 -10.54
N LYS A 127 -4.31 -10.64 -10.72
CA LYS A 127 -4.12 -11.96 -10.06
C LYS A 127 -2.82 -12.65 -10.43
N GLU A 128 -2.26 -12.32 -11.59
CA GLU A 128 -1.00 -12.87 -12.11
C GLU A 128 0.24 -12.41 -11.32
N LEU A 129 0.12 -11.36 -10.52
CA LEU A 129 1.24 -10.82 -9.77
C LEU A 129 1.57 -11.59 -8.47
N ASP A 130 0.76 -12.60 -8.12
CA ASP A 130 0.95 -13.44 -6.92
C ASP A 130 1.14 -12.64 -5.61
N ILE A 131 0.42 -11.53 -5.48
CA ILE A 131 0.48 -10.66 -4.30
C ILE A 131 -0.71 -10.85 -3.35
N MET A 132 -1.64 -11.76 -3.67
CA MET A 132 -2.81 -12.06 -2.84
C MET A 132 -2.44 -12.43 -1.40
N GLY A 133 -1.38 -13.21 -1.21
CA GLY A 133 -0.90 -13.62 0.12
C GLY A 133 -0.35 -12.47 0.97
N LEU A 134 -0.02 -11.34 0.34
CA LEU A 134 0.49 -10.14 1.00
C LEU A 134 -0.60 -9.17 1.44
N ILE A 135 -1.86 -9.40 1.07
CA ILE A 135 -2.98 -8.53 1.47
C ILE A 135 -3.21 -8.66 2.97
N ASP A 136 -3.28 -7.53 3.66
CA ASP A 136 -3.62 -7.44 5.06
C ASP A 136 -5.13 -7.23 5.24
N TYR A 137 -5.87 -8.33 5.25
CA TYR A 137 -7.32 -8.31 5.44
C TYR A 137 -7.72 -7.82 6.83
N ASP A 138 -6.90 -8.06 7.85
CA ASP A 138 -7.18 -7.64 9.23
C ASP A 138 -7.08 -6.12 9.35
N GLU A 139 -6.01 -5.54 8.83
CA GLU A 139 -5.85 -4.09 8.80
C GLU A 139 -6.91 -3.43 7.90
N GLN A 140 -7.27 -4.07 6.79
CA GLN A 140 -8.31 -3.60 5.90
C GLN A 140 -9.68 -3.61 6.60
N PHE A 141 -10.02 -4.69 7.32
CA PHE A 141 -11.23 -4.79 8.12
C PHE A 141 -11.26 -3.74 9.23
N HIS A 142 -10.15 -3.59 9.95
CA HIS A 142 -10.02 -2.61 11.00
C HIS A 142 -10.31 -1.18 10.50
N LYS A 143 -9.69 -0.79 9.38
CA LYS A 143 -9.89 0.54 8.78
C LYS A 143 -11.27 0.73 8.15
N SER A 144 -11.87 -0.34 7.62
CA SER A 144 -13.19 -0.26 6.98
C SER A 144 -14.34 -0.21 7.97
N PHE A 145 -14.24 -0.93 9.08
CA PHE A 145 -15.35 -1.14 10.02
C PHE A 145 -15.03 -0.74 11.45
N VAL A 146 -13.97 -1.28 12.02
CA VAL A 146 -13.69 -1.09 13.45
C VAL A 146 -13.44 0.37 13.77
N GLN A 147 -12.54 1.00 13.04
CA GLN A 147 -12.16 2.40 13.27
C GLN A 147 -13.33 3.38 13.10
N PRO A 148 -14.13 3.32 12.01
CA PRO A 148 -15.32 4.18 11.87
C PRO A 148 -16.39 3.91 12.95
N LEU A 149 -16.63 2.64 13.30
CA LEU A 149 -17.57 2.28 14.36
C LEU A 149 -17.11 2.79 15.71
N THR A 150 -15.84 2.61 16.05
CA THR A 150 -15.29 3.12 17.31
C THR A 150 -15.49 4.63 17.42
N PHE A 151 -15.24 5.37 16.35
CA PHE A 151 -15.46 6.82 16.34
C PHE A 151 -16.93 7.21 16.63
N ILE A 152 -17.89 6.43 16.13
CA ILE A 152 -19.33 6.66 16.37
C ILE A 152 -19.70 6.28 17.80
N THR A 153 -19.28 5.10 18.25
CA THR A 153 -19.68 4.56 19.56
C THR A 153 -19.03 5.29 20.73
N GLU A 154 -17.81 5.80 20.56
CA GLU A 154 -17.18 6.69 21.55
C GLU A 154 -18.03 7.96 21.80
N LYS A 155 -18.65 8.51 20.76
CA LYS A 155 -19.56 9.65 20.88
C LYS A 155 -20.85 9.32 21.63
N MET A 156 -21.22 8.04 21.65
CA MET A 156 -22.40 7.51 22.34
C MET A 156 -22.08 6.92 23.72
N ASN A 157 -20.81 7.00 24.15
CA ASN A 157 -20.28 6.32 25.36
C ASN A 157 -20.50 4.79 25.34
N TRP A 158 -20.46 4.19 24.16
CA TRP A 158 -20.52 2.75 23.97
C TRP A 158 -19.11 2.20 23.73
N LEU A 159 -18.79 1.09 24.41
CA LEU A 159 -17.54 0.37 24.14
C LEU A 159 -17.78 -0.70 23.07
N ILE A 160 -16.94 -0.71 22.06
CA ILE A 160 -16.89 -1.84 21.11
C ILE A 160 -15.89 -2.85 21.67
N ASP A 161 -16.35 -4.08 21.88
CA ASP A 161 -15.46 -5.19 22.17
C ASP A 161 -14.70 -5.56 20.89
N THR A 162 -13.42 -5.22 20.86
CA THR A 162 -12.50 -5.53 19.76
C THR A 162 -11.70 -6.81 20.00
N SER A 163 -11.99 -7.55 21.08
CA SER A 163 -11.35 -8.83 21.39
C SER A 163 -11.79 -9.90 20.38
N TYR A 164 -10.99 -10.09 19.36
CA TYR A 164 -11.18 -11.16 18.39
C TYR A 164 -10.67 -12.48 18.99
N GLY A 165 -11.57 -13.29 19.55
CA GLY A 165 -11.28 -14.70 19.76
C GLY A 165 -11.24 -15.27 21.16
N THR A 166 -11.58 -14.52 22.18
CA THR A 166 -12.00 -15.13 23.47
C THR A 166 -13.52 -15.15 23.50
N GLN A 167 -14.11 -16.26 23.14
CA GLN A 167 -15.45 -16.58 23.64
C GLN A 167 -15.32 -16.65 25.16
N GLY A 168 -15.72 -15.59 25.84
CA GLY A 168 -15.98 -15.67 27.25
C GLY A 168 -17.04 -16.75 27.46
N THR A 169 -16.69 -17.79 28.17
CA THR A 169 -17.70 -18.77 28.63
C THR A 169 -18.61 -18.08 29.60
N LEU A 170 -19.88 -18.48 29.62
CA LEU A 170 -20.88 -17.98 30.57
C LEU A 170 -20.43 -18.06 32.06
N GLU A 171 -19.36 -18.80 32.32
CA GLU A 171 -18.74 -18.96 33.64
C GLU A 171 -17.93 -17.72 34.09
N ASP A 172 -17.57 -16.82 33.15
CA ASP A 172 -16.87 -15.57 33.49
C ASP A 172 -17.79 -14.46 34.04
N PHE A 173 -19.12 -14.75 34.12
CA PHE A 173 -20.12 -13.81 34.57
C PHE A 173 -20.74 -14.14 35.95
N PHE A 174 -20.22 -15.16 36.68
CA PHE A 174 -20.73 -15.53 38.01
C PHE A 174 -19.63 -15.57 39.05
#